data_7ebccf63ce9947d4065c9abf86b724ec
#
_entry.id   7ebccf63ce9947d4065c9abf86b724ec
#
_cell.length_a   1.000
_cell.length_b   1.000
_cell.length_c   1.000
_cell.angle_alpha   90.00
_cell.angle_beta   90.00
_cell.angle_gamma   90.00
#
_symmetry.space_group_name_H-M   'P 1'
#
loop_
_entity.id
_entity.type
_entity.pdbx_description
1 polymer ?
#
loop_
_entity_poly.entity_id
_entity_poly.type
_entity_poly.pdbx_seq_one_letter_code
_entity_poly.pdbx_strand_id
1 'polypeptide(L)'
;EIEYGMGLHGEKGVERTKWEPADVLVEKMYRQIMEDSDLKRGDKVCVLVNGLGSTTILELSIVFRKLNELLKEDGIGIYDTDLNNYCTSQEMGGFSITLMKLDDELRKYYDMPCYCPFYAKGAVEPVGEVADEIEDTAPKKEKKEKKQRIASTYVRGKHYEKLNAEDCRQMLLYIADKILANEPYLTEVDSAIGDGDHGIGMATGMKNVKEVLLDMEGEKNVYSIFEEAGKAMLLSMGGASGVIFGSLYLEGALGTESKDYLTAEDLKAMEEKSLKAIQERGKASVG
;
A
#
# COMPACT_ATOMS: atom_id res chain seq x y z
N GLU A 1 -2.10 -24.80 6.10
CA GLU A 1 -0.97 -24.18 5.37
C GLU A 1 -0.61 -22.86 6.02
N ILE A 2 0.66 -22.44 5.85
CA ILE A 2 1.19 -21.17 6.31
C ILE A 2 1.65 -20.39 5.09
N GLU A 3 1.36 -19.11 5.03
CA GLU A 3 1.86 -18.19 4.01
C GLU A 3 2.81 -17.19 4.67
N TYR A 4 4.05 -17.12 4.15
CA TYR A 4 5.06 -16.17 4.61
C TYR A 4 5.07 -14.92 3.76
N GLY A 5 5.30 -13.77 4.40
CA GLY A 5 5.47 -12.49 3.70
C GLY A 5 4.20 -12.01 2.99
N MET A 6 3.04 -12.37 3.51
CA MET A 6 1.76 -11.83 3.03
C MET A 6 1.72 -10.34 3.34
N GLY A 7 1.43 -9.53 2.32
CA GLY A 7 1.33 -8.09 2.47
C GLY A 7 0.10 -7.64 3.25
N LEU A 8 0.19 -6.46 3.84
CA LEU A 8 -0.86 -5.87 4.68
C LEU A 8 -2.16 -5.59 3.90
N HIS A 9 -2.04 -5.32 2.62
CA HIS A 9 -3.17 -5.06 1.72
C HIS A 9 -3.61 -6.29 0.92
N GLY A 10 -3.13 -7.50 1.31
CA GLY A 10 -3.49 -8.77 0.68
C GLY A 10 -2.58 -9.17 -0.49
N GLU A 11 -1.40 -8.57 -0.59
CA GLU A 11 -0.38 -9.01 -1.53
C GLU A 11 0.01 -10.44 -1.21
N LYS A 12 0.21 -11.23 -2.26
CA LYS A 12 0.56 -12.63 -2.14
C LYS A 12 1.90 -12.79 -1.44
N GLY A 13 1.95 -13.69 -0.46
CA GLY A 13 3.18 -14.05 0.23
C GLY A 13 4.22 -14.70 -0.70
N VAL A 14 5.45 -14.66 -0.25
CA VAL A 14 6.60 -15.19 -1.00
C VAL A 14 6.64 -16.71 -1.02
N GLU A 15 6.07 -17.36 0.00
CA GLU A 15 6.08 -18.84 0.11
C GLU A 15 4.85 -19.36 0.85
N ARG A 16 4.36 -20.53 0.42
CA ARG A 16 3.35 -21.33 1.15
C ARG A 16 3.92 -22.66 1.57
N THR A 17 3.77 -23.00 2.86
CA THR A 17 4.26 -24.24 3.45
C THR A 17 3.17 -24.97 4.23
N LYS A 18 3.49 -26.19 4.68
CA LYS A 18 2.70 -26.90 5.68
C LYS A 18 2.93 -26.27 7.06
N TRP A 19 2.14 -26.68 8.05
CA TRP A 19 2.33 -26.29 9.44
C TRP A 19 3.72 -26.65 9.94
N GLU A 20 4.38 -25.69 10.58
CA GLU A 20 5.71 -25.80 11.16
C GLU A 20 5.67 -25.32 12.64
N PRO A 21 6.57 -25.82 13.50
CA PRO A 21 6.70 -25.33 14.85
C PRO A 21 7.05 -23.82 14.90
N ALA A 22 6.62 -23.13 15.94
CA ALA A 22 6.86 -21.69 16.12
C ALA A 22 8.36 -21.32 16.00
N ASP A 23 9.25 -22.12 16.55
CA ASP A 23 10.70 -21.84 16.50
C ASP A 23 11.23 -21.86 15.05
N VAL A 24 10.74 -22.77 14.22
CA VAL A 24 11.09 -22.85 12.79
C VAL A 24 10.56 -21.65 12.01
N LEU A 25 9.32 -21.26 12.29
CA LEU A 25 8.71 -20.07 11.69
C LEU A 25 9.52 -18.82 12.00
N VAL A 26 9.82 -18.60 13.28
CA VAL A 26 10.55 -17.43 13.74
C VAL A 26 11.96 -17.38 13.16
N GLU A 27 12.67 -18.52 13.15
CA GLU A 27 14.02 -18.58 12.58
C GLU A 27 14.02 -18.22 11.10
N LYS A 28 13.06 -18.73 10.33
CA LYS A 28 12.93 -18.45 8.90
C LYS A 28 12.62 -16.97 8.65
N MET A 29 11.64 -16.39 9.36
CA MET A 29 11.30 -14.98 9.26
C MET A 29 12.47 -14.08 9.67
N TYR A 30 13.14 -14.41 10.78
CA TYR A 30 14.30 -13.66 11.24
C TYR A 30 15.44 -13.64 10.22
N ARG A 31 15.75 -14.78 9.60
CA ARG A 31 16.78 -14.85 8.55
C ARG A 31 16.44 -13.96 7.36
N GLN A 32 15.19 -13.95 6.90
CA GLN A 32 14.75 -13.07 5.82
C GLN A 32 14.91 -11.58 6.20
N ILE A 33 14.50 -11.20 7.41
CA ILE A 33 14.69 -9.82 7.89
C ILE A 33 16.18 -9.46 7.94
N MET A 34 17.04 -10.36 8.41
CA MET A 34 18.47 -10.10 8.48
C MET A 34 19.16 -10.01 7.12
N GLU A 35 18.69 -10.75 6.12
CA GLU A 35 19.17 -10.67 4.75
C GLU A 35 18.87 -9.32 4.09
N ASP A 36 17.69 -8.74 4.38
CA ASP A 36 17.23 -7.48 3.81
C ASP A 36 17.64 -6.26 4.64
N SER A 37 18.11 -6.45 5.87
CA SER A 37 18.47 -5.36 6.78
C SER A 37 19.96 -5.05 6.80
N ASP A 38 20.32 -3.86 7.29
CA ASP A 38 21.68 -3.45 7.59
C ASP A 38 22.09 -3.69 9.05
N LEU A 39 21.33 -4.50 9.81
CA LEU A 39 21.57 -4.82 11.21
C LEU A 39 22.90 -5.56 11.40
N LYS A 40 23.64 -5.17 12.43
CA LYS A 40 24.97 -5.71 12.75
C LYS A 40 25.12 -5.95 14.25
N ARG A 41 26.04 -6.82 14.61
CA ARG A 41 26.47 -7.03 15.99
C ARG A 41 26.76 -5.70 16.67
N GLY A 42 26.14 -5.49 17.82
CA GLY A 42 26.24 -4.27 18.63
C GLY A 42 25.14 -3.24 18.38
N ASP A 43 24.35 -3.39 17.32
CA ASP A 43 23.17 -2.55 17.08
C ASP A 43 22.09 -2.79 18.15
N LYS A 44 21.20 -1.82 18.31
CA LYS A 44 20.03 -1.92 19.18
C LYS A 44 18.76 -1.81 18.37
N VAL A 45 17.78 -2.63 18.73
CA VAL A 45 16.47 -2.63 18.04
C VAL A 45 15.32 -2.51 19.05
N CYS A 46 14.23 -1.87 18.62
CA CYS A 46 12.93 -2.10 19.22
C CYS A 46 12.27 -3.25 18.47
N VAL A 47 11.67 -4.17 19.24
CA VAL A 47 11.01 -5.36 18.72
C VAL A 47 9.52 -5.21 18.85
N LEU A 48 8.80 -5.35 17.72
CA LEU A 48 7.35 -5.51 17.72
C LEU A 48 7.01 -6.91 17.24
N VAL A 49 6.31 -7.68 18.06
CA VAL A 49 5.66 -8.94 17.68
C VAL A 49 4.16 -8.68 17.66
N ASN A 50 3.63 -8.54 16.46
CA ASN A 50 2.24 -8.14 16.25
C ASN A 50 1.39 -9.34 15.81
N GLY A 51 0.31 -9.60 16.52
CA GLY A 51 -0.66 -10.63 16.18
C GLY A 51 -1.67 -10.16 15.14
N LEU A 52 -2.19 -11.10 14.35
CA LEU A 52 -3.15 -10.81 13.28
C LEU A 52 -4.63 -11.05 13.69
N GLY A 53 -4.90 -11.21 14.97
CA GLY A 53 -6.26 -11.26 15.52
C GLY A 53 -6.54 -12.50 16.37
N SER A 54 -6.35 -13.70 15.87
CA SER A 54 -6.61 -14.93 16.63
C SER A 54 -5.37 -15.54 17.30
N THR A 55 -4.17 -15.01 17.05
CA THR A 55 -2.95 -15.42 17.76
C THR A 55 -2.92 -14.74 19.13
N THR A 56 -2.88 -15.53 20.18
CA THR A 56 -2.94 -15.05 21.56
C THR A 56 -1.62 -14.41 22.02
N ILE A 57 -1.67 -13.56 23.03
CA ILE A 57 -0.46 -12.97 23.65
C ILE A 57 0.51 -14.05 24.16
N LEU A 58 0.00 -15.18 24.64
CA LEU A 58 0.84 -16.30 25.04
C LEU A 58 1.62 -16.88 23.86
N GLU A 59 0.97 -17.06 22.72
CA GLU A 59 1.63 -17.54 21.49
C GLU A 59 2.63 -16.51 20.96
N LEU A 60 2.29 -15.21 20.98
CA LEU A 60 3.24 -14.13 20.65
C LEU A 60 4.46 -14.12 21.58
N SER A 61 4.28 -14.46 22.86
CA SER A 61 5.39 -14.59 23.82
C SER A 61 6.30 -15.79 23.50
N ILE A 62 5.75 -16.88 22.97
CA ILE A 62 6.55 -18.02 22.46
C ILE A 62 7.38 -17.60 21.26
N VAL A 63 6.78 -16.85 20.32
CA VAL A 63 7.47 -16.25 19.16
C VAL A 63 8.62 -15.35 19.63
N PHE A 64 8.33 -14.43 20.56
CA PHE A 64 9.34 -13.51 21.09
C PHE A 64 10.49 -14.25 21.81
N ARG A 65 10.22 -15.32 22.55
CA ARG A 65 11.27 -16.11 23.19
C ARG A 65 12.32 -16.56 22.17
N LYS A 66 11.88 -17.17 21.05
CA LYS A 66 12.81 -17.65 20.01
C LYS A 66 13.52 -16.48 19.32
N LEU A 67 12.81 -15.40 19.01
CA LEU A 67 13.40 -14.20 18.42
C LEU A 67 14.49 -13.59 19.31
N ASN A 68 14.26 -13.50 20.62
CA ASN A 68 15.24 -13.00 21.59
C ASN A 68 16.50 -13.89 21.67
N GLU A 69 16.37 -15.22 21.52
CA GLU A 69 17.51 -16.13 21.42
C GLU A 69 18.36 -15.80 20.19
N LEU A 70 17.74 -15.67 19.01
CA LEU A 70 18.42 -15.36 17.76
C LEU A 70 19.11 -13.99 17.78
N LEU A 71 18.43 -12.96 18.26
CA LEU A 71 19.02 -11.62 18.41
C LEU A 71 20.25 -11.63 19.35
N LYS A 72 20.19 -12.40 20.45
CA LYS A 72 21.33 -12.57 21.35
C LYS A 72 22.51 -13.30 20.70
N GLU A 73 22.25 -14.35 19.94
CA GLU A 73 23.28 -15.09 19.18
C GLU A 73 24.01 -14.19 18.21
N ASP A 74 23.28 -13.31 17.50
CA ASP A 74 23.86 -12.35 16.57
C ASP A 74 24.44 -11.10 17.25
N GLY A 75 24.25 -10.98 18.58
CA GLY A 75 24.77 -9.88 19.39
C GLY A 75 24.08 -8.55 19.14
N ILE A 76 22.80 -8.60 18.74
CA ILE A 76 21.92 -7.44 18.59
C ILE A 76 21.18 -7.22 19.92
N GLY A 77 21.26 -6.01 20.45
CA GLY A 77 20.62 -5.64 21.70
C GLY A 77 19.15 -5.26 21.51
N ILE A 78 18.28 -5.78 22.38
CA ILE A 78 16.90 -5.31 22.43
C ILE A 78 16.84 -4.09 23.34
N TYR A 79 16.32 -2.97 22.81
CA TYR A 79 16.10 -1.74 23.57
C TYR A 79 14.73 -1.74 24.26
N ASP A 80 13.70 -2.07 23.49
CA ASP A 80 12.32 -2.18 23.98
C ASP A 80 11.56 -3.25 23.19
N THR A 81 10.46 -3.75 23.78
CA THR A 81 9.68 -4.83 23.18
C THR A 81 8.21 -4.58 23.37
N ASP A 82 7.45 -4.76 22.31
CA ASP A 82 6.00 -4.69 22.32
C ASP A 82 5.37 -5.95 21.69
N LEU A 83 4.40 -6.54 22.37
CA LEU A 83 3.68 -7.74 21.96
C LEU A 83 2.18 -7.49 22.08
N ASN A 84 1.50 -7.29 20.95
CA ASN A 84 0.06 -7.08 20.97
C ASN A 84 -0.54 -7.25 19.56
N ASN A 85 -1.86 -7.04 19.41
CA ASN A 85 -2.56 -6.97 18.14
C ASN A 85 -2.80 -5.51 17.79
N TYR A 86 -1.85 -4.85 17.14
CA TYR A 86 -1.95 -3.44 16.73
C TYR A 86 -2.44 -3.31 15.29
N CYS A 87 -1.75 -3.92 14.35
CA CYS A 87 -2.16 -4.01 12.96
C CYS A 87 -2.74 -5.40 12.71
N THR A 88 -4.05 -5.52 12.75
CA THR A 88 -4.73 -6.80 12.91
C THR A 88 -5.99 -6.92 12.08
N SER A 89 -6.45 -8.14 11.88
CA SER A 89 -7.79 -8.45 11.38
C SER A 89 -8.69 -8.94 12.54
N GLN A 90 -9.91 -9.34 12.23
CA GLN A 90 -10.82 -9.86 13.26
C GLN A 90 -10.41 -11.23 13.79
N GLU A 91 -9.99 -12.14 12.92
CA GLU A 91 -9.80 -13.56 13.29
C GLU A 91 -8.77 -14.25 12.39
N MET A 92 -7.66 -13.61 12.07
CA MET A 92 -6.59 -14.26 11.30
C MET A 92 -5.56 -14.87 12.26
N GLY A 93 -5.26 -16.16 12.08
CA GLY A 93 -4.17 -16.84 12.74
C GLY A 93 -2.85 -16.47 12.11
N GLY A 94 -1.97 -15.83 12.86
CA GLY A 94 -0.67 -15.41 12.37
C GLY A 94 -0.07 -14.27 13.18
N PHE A 95 1.14 -13.88 12.81
CA PHE A 95 1.87 -12.78 13.43
C PHE A 95 2.86 -12.16 12.46
N SER A 96 3.29 -10.94 12.76
CA SER A 96 4.40 -10.27 12.10
C SER A 96 5.50 -9.93 13.09
N ILE A 97 6.74 -9.83 12.60
CA ILE A 97 7.92 -9.42 13.34
C ILE A 97 8.45 -8.15 12.69
N THR A 98 8.64 -7.11 13.51
CA THR A 98 9.28 -5.87 13.07
C THR A 98 10.49 -5.59 13.96
N LEU A 99 11.62 -5.30 13.35
CA LEU A 99 12.86 -4.88 14.02
C LEU A 99 13.18 -3.46 13.59
N MET A 100 12.97 -2.49 14.47
CA MET A 100 13.32 -1.09 14.22
C MET A 100 14.71 -0.81 14.77
N LYS A 101 15.70 -0.60 13.89
CA LYS A 101 17.05 -0.20 14.29
C LYS A 101 17.02 1.20 14.90
N LEU A 102 17.65 1.35 16.07
CA LEU A 102 17.71 2.61 16.78
C LEU A 102 19.09 3.27 16.63
N ASP A 103 19.09 4.50 16.18
CA ASP A 103 20.14 5.47 16.42
C ASP A 103 19.79 6.40 17.59
N ASP A 104 20.68 7.33 17.91
CA ASP A 104 20.47 8.25 19.03
C ASP A 104 19.31 9.23 18.79
N GLU A 105 19.02 9.58 17.54
CA GLU A 105 17.91 10.47 17.17
C GLU A 105 16.58 9.75 17.29
N LEU A 106 16.45 8.58 16.69
CA LEU A 106 15.23 7.75 16.76
C LEU A 106 14.93 7.36 18.21
N ARG A 107 15.96 7.02 19.00
CA ARG A 107 15.78 6.70 20.42
C ARG A 107 15.16 7.87 21.20
N LYS A 108 15.60 9.11 20.91
CA LYS A 108 15.04 10.29 21.56
C LYS A 108 13.54 10.44 21.29
N TYR A 109 13.11 10.24 20.05
CA TYR A 109 11.68 10.31 19.70
C TYR A 109 10.90 9.12 20.22
N TYR A 110 11.50 7.93 20.15
CA TYR A 110 10.88 6.71 20.66
C TYR A 110 10.59 6.77 22.17
N ASP A 111 11.45 7.42 22.94
CA ASP A 111 11.30 7.57 24.39
C ASP A 111 10.31 8.66 24.81
N MET A 112 9.81 9.46 23.87
CA MET A 112 8.83 10.50 24.19
C MET A 112 7.50 9.88 24.64
N PRO A 113 6.85 10.46 25.66
CA PRO A 113 5.51 10.05 26.05
C PRO A 113 4.53 10.19 24.88
N CYS A 114 3.68 9.20 24.70
CA CYS A 114 2.62 9.24 23.70
C CYS A 114 1.36 8.56 24.22
N TYR A 115 0.22 8.98 23.68
CA TYR A 115 -1.07 8.41 24.02
C TYR A 115 -2.00 8.35 22.80
N CYS A 116 -2.60 7.18 22.62
CA CYS A 116 -3.82 7.03 21.83
C CYS A 116 -4.71 6.00 22.51
N PRO A 117 -5.98 5.81 22.11
CA PRO A 117 -6.90 4.88 22.78
C PRO A 117 -6.38 3.44 22.91
N PHE A 118 -5.48 3.01 22.03
CA PHE A 118 -4.95 1.64 21.98
C PHE A 118 -3.47 1.53 22.37
N TYR A 119 -2.80 2.64 22.61
CA TYR A 119 -1.37 2.64 22.95
C TYR A 119 -1.01 3.83 23.82
N ALA A 120 -0.33 3.57 24.91
CA ALA A 120 0.20 4.61 25.79
C ALA A 120 1.63 4.26 26.22
N LYS A 121 2.52 5.25 26.16
CA LYS A 121 3.91 5.11 26.62
C LYS A 121 4.29 6.30 27.49
N GLY A 122 4.88 6.01 28.65
CA GLY A 122 5.28 7.03 29.62
C GLY A 122 4.10 7.63 30.39
N ALA A 123 4.39 8.64 31.22
CA ALA A 123 3.39 9.38 31.96
C ALA A 123 2.83 10.48 31.05
N VAL A 124 1.62 10.28 30.54
CA VAL A 124 0.87 11.30 29.80
C VAL A 124 -0.20 11.83 30.74
N GLU A 125 -0.15 13.10 31.08
CA GLU A 125 -1.30 13.74 31.75
C GLU A 125 -2.47 13.74 30.76
N PRO A 126 -3.70 13.44 31.22
CA PRO A 126 -4.88 13.54 30.34
C PRO A 126 -4.94 14.95 29.79
N VAL A 127 -4.84 15.08 28.48
CA VAL A 127 -5.03 16.38 27.80
C VAL A 127 -6.49 16.76 28.02
N GLY A 128 -6.74 17.75 28.86
CA GLY A 128 -8.05 18.38 28.89
C GLY A 128 -8.33 18.98 27.54
N GLU A 129 -9.59 18.88 27.11
CA GLU A 129 -10.18 19.35 25.86
C GLU A 129 -9.18 19.60 24.72
N VAL A 130 -9.22 18.74 23.69
CA VAL A 130 -8.41 18.90 22.48
C VAL A 130 -8.66 20.31 21.94
N ALA A 131 -7.65 21.17 21.98
CA ALA A 131 -7.72 22.47 21.32
C ALA A 131 -7.88 22.20 19.82
N ASP A 132 -8.91 22.77 19.21
CA ASP A 132 -9.24 22.61 17.78
C ASP A 132 -8.23 23.28 16.82
N GLU A 133 -7.08 23.71 17.33
CA GLU A 133 -6.03 24.34 16.52
C GLU A 133 -4.71 23.59 16.70
N ILE A 134 -4.49 22.59 15.85
CA ILE A 134 -3.14 22.11 15.56
C ILE A 134 -2.53 23.16 14.63
N GLU A 135 -1.77 24.12 15.19
CA GLU A 135 -0.85 24.88 14.35
C GLU A 135 0.09 23.90 13.66
N ASP A 136 0.01 23.87 12.34
CA ASP A 136 0.90 23.06 11.50
C ASP A 136 2.34 23.61 11.64
N THR A 137 3.07 23.06 12.62
CA THR A 137 4.48 23.36 12.87
C THR A 137 5.42 22.52 12.01
N ALA A 138 4.90 21.86 10.97
CA ALA A 138 5.74 21.18 10.00
C ALA A 138 6.76 22.21 9.44
N PRO A 139 8.07 21.92 9.47
CA PRO A 139 9.08 22.82 8.92
C PRO A 139 8.72 23.09 7.47
N LYS A 140 8.48 24.36 7.13
CA LYS A 140 8.24 24.80 5.75
C LYS A 140 9.41 24.29 4.91
N LYS A 141 9.17 23.21 4.17
CA LYS A 141 10.14 22.72 3.18
C LYS A 141 10.43 23.89 2.26
N GLU A 142 11.67 24.36 2.26
CA GLU A 142 12.14 25.32 1.26
C GLU A 142 11.71 24.82 -0.10
N LYS A 143 11.04 25.68 -0.88
CA LYS A 143 10.64 25.38 -2.24
C LYS A 143 11.92 25.08 -3.04
N LYS A 144 12.28 23.81 -3.15
CA LYS A 144 13.25 23.38 -4.16
C LYS A 144 12.71 23.86 -5.49
N GLU A 145 13.52 24.62 -6.19
CA GLU A 145 13.23 25.11 -7.54
C GLU A 145 12.59 23.98 -8.36
N LYS A 146 11.43 24.27 -8.95
CA LYS A 146 10.76 23.32 -9.84
C LYS A 146 11.77 22.98 -10.94
N LYS A 147 12.35 21.77 -10.88
CA LYS A 147 13.04 21.20 -12.03
C LYS A 147 12.07 21.34 -13.19
N GLN A 148 12.48 22.04 -14.23
CA GLN A 148 11.71 22.18 -15.46
C GLN A 148 11.19 20.80 -15.83
N ARG A 149 9.86 20.65 -15.89
CA ARG A 149 9.26 19.48 -16.50
C ARG A 149 9.92 19.31 -17.86
N ILE A 150 10.64 18.22 -18.06
CA ILE A 150 11.11 17.82 -19.38
C ILE A 150 9.84 17.79 -20.22
N ALA A 151 9.72 18.73 -21.15
CA ALA A 151 8.62 18.72 -22.10
C ALA A 151 8.72 17.36 -22.81
N SER A 152 7.77 16.47 -22.52
CA SER A 152 7.67 15.23 -23.26
C SER A 152 7.54 15.64 -24.72
N THR A 153 8.43 15.15 -25.55
CA THR A 153 8.30 15.25 -27.00
C THR A 153 7.10 14.39 -27.41
N TYR A 154 5.92 14.91 -27.13
CA TYR A 154 4.67 14.29 -27.53
C TYR A 154 4.58 14.43 -29.06
N VAL A 155 4.90 13.38 -29.77
CA VAL A 155 4.58 13.26 -31.19
C VAL A 155 3.05 13.15 -31.26
N ARG A 156 2.39 14.18 -31.75
CA ARG A 156 0.95 14.17 -32.01
C ARG A 156 0.64 12.94 -32.89
N GLY A 157 0.07 11.93 -32.25
CA GLY A 157 -0.42 10.74 -32.92
C GLY A 157 -1.66 11.04 -33.79
N LYS A 158 -2.25 10.01 -34.34
CA LYS A 158 -3.48 10.05 -35.07
C LYS A 158 -4.59 10.72 -34.24
N HIS A 159 -5.25 11.73 -34.78
CA HIS A 159 -6.36 12.39 -34.08
C HIS A 159 -7.62 11.53 -34.28
N TYR A 160 -8.21 11.10 -33.18
CA TYR A 160 -9.47 10.38 -33.16
C TYR A 160 -10.59 11.33 -32.71
N GLU A 161 -11.66 11.46 -33.51
CA GLU A 161 -12.85 12.20 -33.11
C GLU A 161 -13.76 11.37 -32.19
N LYS A 162 -13.69 10.05 -32.33
CA LYS A 162 -14.49 9.07 -31.59
C LYS A 162 -13.64 7.81 -31.33
N LEU A 163 -13.83 7.21 -30.16
CA LEU A 163 -13.28 5.92 -29.81
C LEU A 163 -14.41 4.93 -29.60
N ASN A 164 -14.41 3.81 -30.29
CA ASN A 164 -15.35 2.73 -30.03
C ASN A 164 -14.91 1.86 -28.86
N ALA A 165 -15.72 0.90 -28.46
CA ALA A 165 -15.42 0.05 -27.29
C ALA A 165 -14.12 -0.76 -27.48
N GLU A 166 -13.83 -1.23 -28.69
CA GLU A 166 -12.59 -1.95 -28.98
C GLU A 166 -11.37 -1.00 -28.90
N ASP A 167 -11.47 0.24 -29.38
CA ASP A 167 -10.41 1.24 -29.24
C ASP A 167 -10.13 1.52 -27.75
N CYS A 168 -11.18 1.67 -26.94
CA CYS A 168 -11.06 1.88 -25.49
C CYS A 168 -10.42 0.67 -24.79
N ARG A 169 -10.85 -0.55 -25.15
CA ARG A 169 -10.30 -1.80 -24.64
C ARG A 169 -8.81 -1.93 -24.95
N GLN A 170 -8.41 -1.70 -26.19
CA GLN A 170 -7.01 -1.76 -26.62
C GLN A 170 -6.16 -0.68 -25.95
N MET A 171 -6.71 0.52 -25.74
CA MET A 171 -6.05 1.59 -25.00
C MET A 171 -5.75 1.18 -23.55
N LEU A 172 -6.72 0.62 -22.85
CA LEU A 172 -6.54 0.19 -21.47
C LEU A 172 -5.60 -1.02 -21.36
N LEU A 173 -5.65 -1.97 -22.29
CA LEU A 173 -4.67 -3.08 -22.37
C LEU A 173 -3.24 -2.55 -22.57
N TYR A 174 -3.07 -1.55 -23.43
CA TYR A 174 -1.76 -0.92 -23.64
C TYR A 174 -1.27 -0.19 -22.38
N ILE A 175 -2.16 0.52 -21.68
CA ILE A 175 -1.85 1.16 -20.40
C ILE A 175 -1.41 0.11 -19.37
N ALA A 176 -2.14 -1.01 -19.27
CA ALA A 176 -1.81 -2.11 -18.38
C ALA A 176 -0.41 -2.67 -18.68
N ASP A 177 -0.09 -2.92 -19.95
CA ASP A 177 1.24 -3.41 -20.35
C ASP A 177 2.36 -2.42 -19.98
N LYS A 178 2.10 -1.11 -20.14
CA LYS A 178 3.08 -0.08 -19.77
C LYS A 178 3.32 0.02 -18.27
N ILE A 179 2.26 -0.10 -17.47
CA ILE A 179 2.39 -0.09 -16.01
C ILE A 179 3.13 -1.34 -15.54
N LEU A 180 2.76 -2.52 -16.05
CA LEU A 180 3.44 -3.78 -15.74
C LEU A 180 4.94 -3.74 -16.09
N ALA A 181 5.30 -3.15 -17.23
CA ALA A 181 6.70 -2.99 -17.63
C ALA A 181 7.49 -2.00 -16.77
N ASN A 182 6.81 -1.11 -16.04
CA ASN A 182 7.42 -0.10 -15.19
C ASN A 182 7.23 -0.36 -13.69
N GLU A 183 6.78 -1.54 -13.30
CA GLU A 183 6.64 -1.95 -11.89
C GLU A 183 7.90 -1.65 -11.05
N PRO A 184 9.12 -2.05 -11.47
CA PRO A 184 10.33 -1.78 -10.68
C PRO A 184 10.60 -0.29 -10.50
N TYR A 185 10.36 0.52 -11.53
CA TYR A 185 10.53 1.97 -11.47
C TYR A 185 9.52 2.63 -10.53
N LEU A 186 8.26 2.22 -10.57
CA LEU A 186 7.23 2.73 -9.66
C LEU A 186 7.53 2.37 -8.21
N THR A 187 8.02 1.16 -7.96
CA THR A 187 8.49 0.71 -6.66
C THR A 187 9.68 1.54 -6.17
N GLU A 188 10.70 1.78 -7.02
CA GLU A 188 11.87 2.60 -6.69
C GLU A 188 11.47 4.04 -6.32
N VAL A 189 10.59 4.66 -7.11
CA VAL A 189 10.13 6.03 -6.85
C VAL A 189 9.37 6.13 -5.53
N ASP A 190 8.52 5.16 -5.24
CA ASP A 190 7.75 5.12 -4.01
C ASP A 190 8.66 4.85 -2.79
N SER A 191 9.61 3.95 -2.89
CA SER A 191 10.59 3.65 -1.81
C SER A 191 11.43 4.85 -1.39
N ALA A 192 11.50 5.89 -2.22
CA ALA A 192 12.22 7.13 -1.87
C ALA A 192 11.45 8.01 -0.86
N ILE A 193 10.13 7.85 -0.74
CA ILE A 193 9.25 8.68 0.11
C ILE A 193 8.13 7.89 0.79
N GLY A 194 7.96 6.60 0.46
CA GLY A 194 6.93 5.69 0.95
C GLY A 194 7.52 4.32 1.33
N ASP A 195 6.66 3.32 1.39
CA ASP A 195 6.99 1.95 1.78
C ASP A 195 7.40 1.04 0.61
N GLY A 196 7.37 1.55 -0.62
CA GLY A 196 7.82 0.82 -1.80
C GLY A 196 6.81 -0.20 -2.34
N ASP A 197 5.55 -0.12 -1.97
CA ASP A 197 4.52 -1.08 -2.40
C ASP A 197 3.71 -0.62 -3.63
N HIS A 198 3.80 0.67 -4.01
CA HIS A 198 2.99 1.25 -5.08
C HIS A 198 3.16 0.54 -6.42
N GLY A 199 4.38 0.19 -6.81
CA GLY A 199 4.64 -0.53 -8.06
C GLY A 199 3.99 -1.92 -8.08
N ILE A 200 4.10 -2.65 -6.98
CA ILE A 200 3.52 -3.99 -6.81
C ILE A 200 1.99 -3.92 -6.83
N GLY A 201 1.40 -2.98 -6.09
CA GLY A 201 -0.05 -2.74 -6.07
C GLY A 201 -0.61 -2.41 -7.46
N MET A 202 0.04 -1.49 -8.17
CA MET A 202 -0.33 -1.12 -9.55
C MET A 202 -0.22 -2.31 -10.51
N ALA A 203 0.85 -3.11 -10.43
CA ALA A 203 1.01 -4.29 -11.26
C ALA A 203 -0.05 -5.35 -10.99
N THR A 204 -0.41 -5.57 -9.72
CA THR A 204 -1.48 -6.49 -9.33
C THR A 204 -2.82 -6.06 -9.92
N GLY A 205 -3.18 -4.77 -9.78
CA GLY A 205 -4.39 -4.22 -10.38
C GLY A 205 -4.42 -4.36 -11.89
N MET A 206 -3.34 -4.02 -12.56
CA MET A 206 -3.28 -4.06 -14.03
C MET A 206 -3.26 -5.49 -14.61
N LYS A 207 -2.76 -6.49 -13.88
CA LYS A 207 -2.91 -7.91 -14.27
C LYS A 207 -4.39 -8.29 -14.31
N ASN A 208 -5.15 -7.96 -13.26
CA ASN A 208 -6.59 -8.26 -13.20
C ASN A 208 -7.39 -7.46 -14.23
N VAL A 209 -7.09 -6.17 -14.44
CA VAL A 209 -7.70 -5.39 -15.52
C VAL A 209 -7.48 -6.05 -16.87
N LYS A 210 -6.26 -6.52 -17.12
CA LYS A 210 -5.92 -7.18 -18.38
C LYS A 210 -6.71 -8.48 -18.59
N GLU A 211 -6.83 -9.31 -17.55
CA GLU A 211 -7.63 -10.55 -17.60
C GLU A 211 -9.10 -10.24 -17.94
N VAL A 212 -9.72 -9.33 -17.20
CA VAL A 212 -11.12 -8.96 -17.44
C VAL A 212 -11.33 -8.38 -18.85
N LEU A 213 -10.45 -7.48 -19.30
CA LEU A 213 -10.58 -6.87 -20.60
C LEU A 213 -10.34 -7.84 -21.77
N LEU A 214 -9.56 -8.90 -21.59
CA LEU A 214 -9.39 -9.94 -22.60
C LEU A 214 -10.71 -10.71 -22.83
N ASP A 215 -11.49 -10.93 -21.79
CA ASP A 215 -12.79 -11.61 -21.87
C ASP A 215 -13.91 -10.71 -22.43
N MET A 216 -13.66 -9.41 -22.58
CA MET A 216 -14.61 -8.43 -23.11
C MET A 216 -14.47 -8.19 -24.64
N GLU A 217 -13.86 -9.11 -25.35
CA GLU A 217 -13.81 -9.03 -26.81
C GLU A 217 -15.23 -9.00 -27.42
N GLY A 218 -15.51 -8.00 -28.25
CA GLY A 218 -16.82 -7.83 -28.88
C GLY A 218 -17.84 -7.02 -28.05
N GLU A 219 -17.49 -6.55 -26.84
CA GLU A 219 -18.31 -5.57 -26.12
C GLU A 219 -18.47 -4.29 -26.95
N LYS A 220 -19.69 -3.73 -26.95
CA LYS A 220 -20.03 -2.55 -27.73
C LYS A 220 -20.19 -1.29 -26.90
N ASN A 221 -20.57 -1.44 -25.62
CA ASN A 221 -20.73 -0.31 -24.74
C ASN A 221 -19.38 0.18 -24.22
N VAL A 222 -18.98 1.37 -24.61
CA VAL A 222 -17.70 1.95 -24.17
C VAL A 222 -17.61 2.11 -22.66
N TYR A 223 -18.70 2.41 -21.97
CA TYR A 223 -18.71 2.60 -20.53
C TYR A 223 -18.50 1.28 -19.77
N SER A 224 -18.99 0.15 -20.30
CA SER A 224 -18.76 -1.17 -19.71
C SER A 224 -17.27 -1.51 -19.63
N ILE A 225 -16.46 -1.09 -20.60
CA ILE A 225 -15.02 -1.30 -20.62
C ILE A 225 -14.34 -0.61 -19.42
N PHE A 226 -14.69 0.65 -19.15
CA PHE A 226 -14.14 1.40 -18.03
C PHE A 226 -14.69 0.92 -16.68
N GLU A 227 -15.97 0.55 -16.65
CA GLU A 227 -16.63 0.04 -15.44
C GLU A 227 -15.99 -1.25 -14.94
N GLU A 228 -15.76 -2.21 -15.83
CA GLU A 228 -15.13 -3.48 -15.49
C GLU A 228 -13.63 -3.32 -15.15
N ALA A 229 -12.92 -2.44 -15.85
CA ALA A 229 -11.55 -2.10 -15.49
C ALA A 229 -11.45 -1.48 -14.08
N GLY A 230 -12.35 -0.54 -13.75
CA GLY A 230 -12.40 0.08 -12.43
C GLY A 230 -12.77 -0.91 -11.32
N LYS A 231 -13.72 -1.83 -11.55
CA LYS A 231 -14.07 -2.91 -10.63
C LYS A 231 -12.88 -3.84 -10.39
N ALA A 232 -12.17 -4.23 -11.45
CA ALA A 232 -10.99 -5.08 -11.35
C ALA A 232 -9.91 -4.45 -10.47
N MET A 233 -9.66 -3.13 -10.61
CA MET A 233 -8.73 -2.39 -9.75
C MET A 233 -9.18 -2.34 -8.29
N LEU A 234 -10.45 -1.97 -8.04
CA LEU A 234 -11.00 -1.90 -6.68
C LEU A 234 -10.91 -3.22 -5.92
N LEU A 235 -11.08 -4.34 -6.61
CA LEU A 235 -11.09 -5.68 -6.01
C LEU A 235 -9.71 -6.29 -5.84
N SER A 236 -8.69 -5.79 -6.54
CA SER A 236 -7.37 -6.42 -6.58
C SER A 236 -6.21 -5.55 -6.09
N MET A 237 -6.37 -4.24 -6.11
CA MET A 237 -5.38 -3.31 -5.56
C MET A 237 -5.72 -3.01 -4.11
N GLY A 238 -4.74 -3.10 -3.23
CA GLY A 238 -4.85 -2.67 -1.85
C GLY A 238 -4.65 -1.16 -1.67
N GLY A 239 -4.91 -0.70 -0.44
CA GLY A 239 -4.60 0.65 -0.01
C GLY A 239 -5.36 1.77 -0.72
N ALA A 240 -4.83 2.98 -0.61
CA ALA A 240 -5.42 4.18 -1.23
C ALA A 240 -5.37 4.14 -2.77
N SER A 241 -4.35 3.51 -3.34
CA SER A 241 -4.17 3.39 -4.79
C SER A 241 -5.34 2.67 -5.46
N GLY A 242 -5.80 1.55 -4.89
CA GLY A 242 -6.95 0.82 -5.42
C GLY A 242 -8.23 1.65 -5.43
N VAL A 243 -8.47 2.39 -4.34
CA VAL A 243 -9.64 3.27 -4.23
C VAL A 243 -9.57 4.42 -5.23
N ILE A 244 -8.42 5.07 -5.37
CA ILE A 244 -8.24 6.23 -6.26
C ILE A 244 -8.36 5.79 -7.73
N PHE A 245 -7.53 4.84 -8.17
CA PHE A 245 -7.52 4.42 -9.57
C PHE A 245 -8.77 3.63 -9.95
N GLY A 246 -9.27 2.77 -9.06
CA GLY A 246 -10.53 2.07 -9.31
C GLY A 246 -11.72 3.02 -9.42
N SER A 247 -11.79 4.05 -8.57
CA SER A 247 -12.84 5.09 -8.67
C SER A 247 -12.69 5.95 -9.92
N LEU A 248 -11.46 6.23 -10.36
CA LEU A 248 -11.21 6.98 -11.58
C LEU A 248 -11.90 6.35 -12.80
N TYR A 249 -11.80 5.04 -12.94
CA TYR A 249 -12.39 4.34 -14.07
C TYR A 249 -13.86 3.99 -13.83
N LEU A 250 -14.20 3.44 -12.66
CA LEU A 250 -15.55 2.97 -12.36
C LEU A 250 -16.57 4.11 -12.30
N GLU A 251 -16.31 5.12 -11.45
CA GLU A 251 -17.33 6.13 -11.16
C GLU A 251 -17.62 7.03 -12.35
N GLY A 252 -16.66 7.27 -13.21
CA GLY A 252 -16.86 8.00 -14.45
C GLY A 252 -17.86 7.32 -15.38
N ALA A 253 -17.83 5.99 -15.43
CA ALA A 253 -18.65 5.17 -16.32
C ALA A 253 -19.99 4.76 -15.69
N LEU A 254 -20.00 4.51 -14.37
CA LEU A 254 -21.12 3.91 -13.64
C LEU A 254 -22.45 4.68 -13.83
N GLY A 255 -23.50 3.96 -14.23
CA GLY A 255 -24.85 4.53 -14.37
C GLY A 255 -24.98 5.50 -15.55
N THR A 256 -24.06 5.51 -16.48
CA THR A 256 -24.14 6.27 -17.73
C THR A 256 -24.88 5.45 -18.79
N GLU A 257 -25.71 6.10 -19.61
CA GLU A 257 -26.41 5.41 -20.71
C GLU A 257 -25.41 4.78 -21.69
N SER A 258 -25.74 3.55 -22.14
CA SER A 258 -24.89 2.81 -23.07
C SER A 258 -24.61 3.59 -24.36
N LYS A 259 -23.37 3.63 -24.79
CA LYS A 259 -22.93 4.22 -26.04
C LYS A 259 -21.92 3.30 -26.74
N ASP A 260 -21.97 3.35 -28.09
CA ASP A 260 -21.05 2.59 -28.94
C ASP A 260 -19.71 3.30 -29.16
N TYR A 261 -19.60 4.56 -28.77
CA TYR A 261 -18.37 5.35 -28.89
C TYR A 261 -18.27 6.46 -27.84
N LEU A 262 -17.04 6.86 -27.52
CA LEU A 262 -16.71 8.04 -26.72
C LEU A 262 -16.28 9.20 -27.60
N THR A 263 -16.75 10.42 -27.27
CA THR A 263 -16.21 11.69 -27.75
C THR A 263 -15.34 12.34 -26.67
N ALA A 264 -14.68 13.45 -27.01
CA ALA A 264 -13.93 14.24 -26.04
C ALA A 264 -14.83 14.83 -24.93
N GLU A 265 -16.08 15.18 -25.27
CA GLU A 265 -17.08 15.66 -24.30
C GLU A 265 -17.51 14.55 -23.33
N ASP A 266 -17.70 13.33 -23.83
CA ASP A 266 -18.02 12.17 -22.97
C ASP A 266 -16.88 11.87 -22.02
N LEU A 267 -15.64 11.88 -22.50
CA LEU A 267 -14.45 11.65 -21.65
C LEU A 267 -14.32 12.74 -20.58
N LYS A 268 -14.52 14.00 -20.93
CA LYS A 268 -14.53 15.10 -19.97
C LYS A 268 -15.59 14.90 -18.89
N ALA A 269 -16.80 14.53 -19.27
CA ALA A 269 -17.89 14.27 -18.30
C ALA A 269 -17.56 13.08 -17.38
N MET A 270 -16.92 12.04 -17.89
CA MET A 270 -16.42 10.92 -17.10
C MET A 270 -15.37 11.38 -16.09
N GLU A 271 -14.38 12.17 -16.51
CA GLU A 271 -13.31 12.66 -15.63
C GLU A 271 -13.85 13.58 -14.52
N GLU A 272 -14.79 14.49 -14.85
CA GLU A 272 -15.43 15.35 -13.86
C GLU A 272 -16.20 14.54 -12.79
N LYS A 273 -16.93 13.50 -13.22
CA LYS A 273 -17.66 12.60 -12.33
C LYS A 273 -16.71 11.77 -11.46
N SER A 274 -15.64 11.25 -12.04
CA SER A 274 -14.59 10.52 -11.33
C SER A 274 -13.90 11.37 -10.28
N LEU A 275 -13.52 12.61 -10.64
CA LEU A 275 -12.89 13.54 -9.73
C LEU A 275 -13.78 13.84 -8.51
N LYS A 276 -15.07 14.07 -8.73
CA LYS A 276 -16.03 14.29 -7.67
C LYS A 276 -16.12 13.07 -6.73
N ALA A 277 -16.20 11.87 -7.28
CA ALA A 277 -16.26 10.65 -6.50
C ALA A 277 -15.00 10.41 -5.65
N ILE A 278 -13.82 10.70 -6.22
CA ILE A 278 -12.54 10.60 -5.48
C ILE A 278 -12.50 11.62 -4.34
N GLN A 279 -12.94 12.86 -4.58
CA GLN A 279 -13.00 13.90 -3.54
C GLN A 279 -13.98 13.54 -2.41
N GLU A 280 -15.16 13.02 -2.75
CA GLU A 280 -16.16 12.61 -1.77
C GLU A 280 -15.67 11.44 -0.90
N ARG A 281 -14.97 10.47 -1.49
CA ARG A 281 -14.42 9.31 -0.77
C ARG A 281 -13.18 9.66 0.05
N GLY A 282 -12.24 10.39 -0.55
CA GLY A 282 -10.97 10.75 0.08
C GLY A 282 -11.04 12.00 0.95
N LYS A 283 -12.17 12.73 0.92
CA LYS A 283 -12.33 14.05 1.57
C LYS A 283 -11.20 15.02 1.25
N ALA A 284 -10.60 14.86 0.07
CA ALA A 284 -9.47 15.64 -0.39
C ALA A 284 -9.94 16.95 -1.02
N SER A 285 -9.26 18.04 -0.74
CA SER A 285 -9.46 19.35 -1.37
C SER A 285 -8.14 19.91 -1.86
N VAL A 286 -8.22 20.93 -2.72
CA VAL A 286 -7.02 21.64 -3.17
C VAL A 286 -6.53 22.57 -2.05
N GLY A 287 -5.27 22.44 -1.62
CA GLY A 287 -4.61 23.28 -0.63
C GLY A 287 -4.23 22.57 0.64
#